data_29a003fa6ad6778a008b19746bf09ee2
#
_entry.id   29a003fa6ad6778a008b19746bf09ee2
#
_cell.length_a   1.000
_cell.length_b   1.000
_cell.length_c   1.000
_cell.angle_alpha   90.00
_cell.angle_beta   90.00
_cell.angle_gamma   90.00
#
_symmetry.space_group_name_H-M   'P 1'
#
loop_
_entity.id
_entity.type
_entity.pdbx_description
1 polymer ?
#
loop_
_entity_poly.entity_id
_entity_poly.type
_entity_poly.pdbx_seq_one_letter_code
_entity_poly.pdbx_strand_id
1 'polypeptide(L)'
;MKPLLAIAILILPAPMLFAQAGPRVSTLPFESVPSPLKYSIDQNLGEVLSVAVNSRGHIIVLNHPGTATAGPVYGNATTQIFEFDADGKYVRELGRGVYGLAYAHSVRFDKYDNLWVVDKAAMSVIKFDPAGYVLMNLGRRDEGPDEPHYRKADPPPTPVDGLFNGSTDVAWDKDDNIYVGDGYFNSRIAKFDKHGNWIKQWGGPGTGGVHANENPGHIRNPHNIGIDRDSNVYVADRGNRRIQVFDVDGNFKKFIFLNVPYDKMRHPVFGNLPVDRPDETAPWTICITNTTPQYLFTTDAEPGRLYKLQLPEGKILGTWGESGHELGELNWAHGIACPSEDLLYIADMNNWRVQKLVTKGKK
;
A
#
# COMPACT_ATOMS: atom_id res chain seq x y z
N MET A 1 49.97 -66.33 5.08
CA MET A 1 49.95 -65.06 4.35
C MET A 1 48.55 -64.94 3.71
N LYS A 2 47.76 -64.05 4.23
CA LYS A 2 46.41 -63.69 3.68
C LYS A 2 46.53 -62.39 2.90
N PRO A 3 45.98 -62.23 1.71
CA PRO A 3 46.06 -60.97 0.98
C PRO A 3 45.05 -59.95 1.54
N LEU A 4 45.51 -58.73 1.75
CA LEU A 4 44.67 -57.58 2.01
C LEU A 4 44.02 -57.10 0.72
N LEU A 5 42.70 -57.08 0.72
CA LEU A 5 41.92 -56.49 -0.35
C LEU A 5 41.79 -54.98 -0.10
N ALA A 6 42.38 -54.15 -0.94
CA ALA A 6 42.21 -52.68 -0.87
C ALA A 6 40.92 -52.30 -1.62
N ILE A 7 39.96 -51.77 -0.92
CA ILE A 7 38.73 -51.20 -1.51
C ILE A 7 39.01 -49.73 -1.87
N ALA A 8 39.06 -49.44 -3.17
CA ALA A 8 39.12 -48.07 -3.67
C ALA A 8 37.69 -47.46 -3.65
N ILE A 9 37.47 -46.46 -2.81
CA ILE A 9 36.24 -45.71 -2.77
C ILE A 9 36.31 -44.63 -3.87
N LEU A 10 35.51 -44.79 -4.90
CA LEU A 10 35.34 -43.80 -5.96
C LEU A 10 34.38 -42.72 -5.42
N ILE A 11 34.91 -41.57 -5.08
CA ILE A 11 34.11 -40.38 -4.72
C ILE A 11 33.69 -39.71 -6.05
N LEU A 12 32.45 -39.89 -6.46
CA LEU A 12 31.84 -39.13 -7.55
C LEU A 12 31.47 -37.73 -7.03
N PRO A 13 31.84 -36.66 -7.74
CA PRO A 13 31.41 -35.33 -7.35
C PRO A 13 29.89 -35.22 -7.50
N ALA A 14 29.22 -34.80 -6.43
CA ALA A 14 27.81 -34.49 -6.49
C ALA A 14 27.58 -33.33 -7.47
N PRO A 15 26.54 -33.39 -8.33
CA PRO A 15 26.23 -32.29 -9.21
C PRO A 15 25.86 -31.09 -8.36
N MET A 16 26.58 -29.97 -8.49
CA MET A 16 26.14 -28.67 -7.98
C MET A 16 24.86 -28.31 -8.71
N LEU A 17 23.72 -28.42 -8.04
CA LEU A 17 22.49 -27.77 -8.50
C LEU A 17 22.73 -26.25 -8.43
N PHE A 18 23.03 -25.66 -9.57
CA PHE A 18 22.89 -24.22 -9.72
C PHE A 18 21.40 -23.91 -9.57
N ALA A 19 21.05 -23.25 -8.46
CA ALA A 19 19.71 -22.68 -8.31
C ALA A 19 19.46 -21.81 -9.55
N GLN A 20 18.45 -22.14 -10.32
CA GLN A 20 18.06 -21.39 -11.50
C GLN A 20 17.67 -19.99 -11.00
N ALA A 21 18.49 -18.99 -11.31
CA ALA A 21 18.15 -17.61 -11.00
C ALA A 21 16.84 -17.30 -11.69
N GLY A 22 15.82 -16.90 -10.92
CA GLY A 22 14.52 -16.50 -11.47
C GLY A 22 14.69 -15.40 -12.53
N PRO A 23 13.65 -15.09 -13.30
CA PRO A 23 13.75 -14.13 -14.41
C PRO A 23 14.27 -12.80 -13.89
N ARG A 24 15.40 -12.32 -14.44
CA ARG A 24 15.91 -11.00 -14.15
C ARG A 24 14.97 -9.99 -14.78
N VAL A 25 14.32 -9.17 -13.94
CA VAL A 25 13.55 -8.01 -14.41
C VAL A 25 14.47 -6.79 -14.56
N SER A 26 14.10 -5.88 -15.46
CA SER A 26 14.88 -4.66 -15.70
C SER A 26 14.86 -3.72 -14.49
N THR A 27 15.93 -2.97 -14.29
CA THR A 27 15.91 -1.82 -13.38
C THR A 27 15.17 -0.67 -14.06
N LEU A 28 14.16 -0.11 -13.36
CA LEU A 28 13.42 1.04 -13.88
C LEU A 28 14.30 2.28 -13.86
N PRO A 29 14.22 3.14 -14.91
CA PRO A 29 15.12 4.27 -15.06
C PRO A 29 14.69 5.51 -14.27
N PHE A 30 14.34 5.34 -12.99
CA PHE A 30 13.99 6.47 -12.13
C PHE A 30 15.20 7.06 -11.42
N GLU A 31 15.11 8.35 -11.15
CA GLU A 31 16.00 9.11 -10.27
C GLU A 31 15.18 9.70 -9.12
N SER A 32 15.68 9.64 -7.91
CA SER A 32 15.09 10.31 -6.75
C SER A 32 15.55 11.78 -6.73
N VAL A 33 14.58 12.69 -6.69
CA VAL A 33 14.83 14.15 -6.63
C VAL A 33 15.15 14.53 -5.18
N PRO A 34 16.31 15.16 -4.90
CA PRO A 34 16.63 15.63 -3.56
C PRO A 34 15.66 16.71 -3.08
N SER A 35 15.22 16.60 -1.82
CA SER A 35 14.40 17.59 -1.11
C SER A 35 13.22 18.13 -1.94
N PRO A 36 12.31 17.27 -2.41
CA PRO A 36 11.22 17.66 -3.30
C PRO A 36 10.19 18.58 -2.62
N LEU A 37 10.13 18.57 -1.29
CA LEU A 37 9.22 19.38 -0.49
C LEU A 37 9.98 20.45 0.28
N LYS A 38 9.42 21.67 0.31
CA LYS A 38 10.00 22.85 0.96
C LYS A 38 9.09 23.24 2.11
N TYR A 39 9.50 22.92 3.33
CA TYR A 39 8.80 23.23 4.56
C TYR A 39 9.74 23.92 5.56
N SER A 40 9.15 24.65 6.53
CA SER A 40 9.91 25.32 7.59
C SER A 40 10.29 24.33 8.70
N ILE A 41 11.16 24.80 9.59
CA ILE A 41 11.56 24.01 10.77
C ILE A 41 10.36 23.65 11.68
N ASP A 42 9.28 24.42 11.61
CA ASP A 42 8.07 24.18 12.39
C ASP A 42 7.12 23.14 11.74
N GLN A 43 7.46 22.64 10.55
CA GLN A 43 6.64 21.74 9.74
C GLN A 43 7.34 20.37 9.59
N ASN A 44 7.75 19.78 10.70
CA ASN A 44 8.43 18.49 10.68
C ASN A 44 7.50 17.37 10.20
N LEU A 45 8.05 16.46 9.39
CA LEU A 45 7.41 15.21 9.08
C LEU A 45 7.79 14.17 10.14
N GLY A 46 6.82 13.36 10.54
CA GLY A 46 7.03 12.10 11.24
C GLY A 46 6.86 10.93 10.29
N GLU A 47 6.21 9.85 10.72
CA GLU A 47 5.87 8.74 9.83
C GLU A 47 5.02 9.24 8.66
N VAL A 48 5.55 9.16 7.44
CA VAL A 48 4.83 9.56 6.22
C VAL A 48 4.08 8.34 5.67
N LEU A 49 2.77 8.30 5.91
CA LEU A 49 1.98 7.12 5.55
C LEU A 49 1.45 7.17 4.12
N SER A 50 1.09 8.34 3.63
CA SER A 50 0.48 8.44 2.31
C SER A 50 0.80 9.75 1.62
N VAL A 51 0.76 9.70 0.30
CA VAL A 51 0.94 10.86 -0.57
C VAL A 51 -0.10 10.77 -1.69
N ALA A 52 -0.70 11.91 -2.05
CA ALA A 52 -1.61 12.04 -3.17
C ALA A 52 -1.29 13.31 -3.97
N VAL A 53 -1.64 13.31 -5.26
CA VAL A 53 -1.43 14.47 -6.14
C VAL A 53 -2.74 14.77 -6.86
N ASN A 54 -3.17 16.04 -6.83
CA ASN A 54 -4.39 16.47 -7.50
C ASN A 54 -4.15 16.90 -8.96
N SER A 55 -5.21 17.29 -9.68
CA SER A 55 -5.15 17.68 -11.09
C SER A 55 -4.26 18.91 -11.34
N ARG A 56 -4.02 19.75 -10.33
CA ARG A 56 -3.15 20.94 -10.40
C ARG A 56 -1.69 20.62 -10.08
N GLY A 57 -1.36 19.36 -9.78
CA GLY A 57 -0.03 18.94 -9.35
C GLY A 57 0.29 19.25 -7.88
N HIS A 58 -0.70 19.70 -7.08
CA HIS A 58 -0.50 19.88 -5.65
C HIS A 58 -0.33 18.54 -4.96
N ILE A 59 0.59 18.49 -4.02
CA ILE A 59 1.02 17.28 -3.32
C ILE A 59 0.43 17.31 -1.92
N ILE A 60 -0.36 16.31 -1.58
CA ILE A 60 -0.84 16.08 -0.22
C ILE A 60 0.04 15.04 0.45
N VAL A 61 0.48 15.34 1.66
CA VAL A 61 1.31 14.46 2.49
C VAL A 61 0.59 14.20 3.79
N LEU A 62 0.26 12.94 4.02
CA LEU A 62 -0.27 12.46 5.29
C LEU A 62 0.89 11.96 6.14
N ASN A 63 1.04 12.54 7.33
CA ASN A 63 2.04 12.10 8.28
C ASN A 63 1.52 12.08 9.71
N HIS A 64 2.24 11.37 10.58
CA HIS A 64 2.03 11.33 12.02
C HIS A 64 3.25 11.94 12.72
N PRO A 65 3.24 13.22 13.03
CA PRO A 65 4.35 13.86 13.72
C PRO A 65 4.49 13.31 15.15
N GLY A 66 5.71 13.09 15.57
CA GLY A 66 6.02 12.64 16.93
C GLY A 66 5.78 11.15 17.21
N THR A 67 5.47 10.35 16.20
CA THR A 67 5.39 8.89 16.32
C THR A 67 6.40 8.24 15.38
N ALA A 68 7.23 7.36 15.91
CA ALA A 68 8.13 6.52 15.12
C ALA A 68 7.63 5.09 15.02
N THR A 69 6.55 4.77 15.67
CA THR A 69 5.87 3.46 15.63
C THR A 69 4.39 3.70 15.81
N ALA A 70 3.55 2.69 15.62
CA ALA A 70 2.12 2.79 15.90
C ALA A 70 1.90 3.32 17.33
N GLY A 71 1.91 4.63 17.47
CA GLY A 71 1.71 5.32 18.74
C GLY A 71 0.30 5.10 19.28
N PRO A 72 -0.01 5.64 20.46
CA PRO A 72 -1.34 5.53 21.01
C PRO A 72 -2.34 6.14 20.04
N VAL A 73 -3.39 5.39 19.77
CA VAL A 73 -4.49 5.78 18.86
C VAL A 73 -5.19 7.06 19.32
N TYR A 74 -4.98 7.42 20.58
CA TYR A 74 -5.52 8.61 21.23
C TYR A 74 -4.38 9.36 21.90
N GLY A 75 -4.42 10.67 21.87
CA GLY A 75 -3.39 11.52 22.44
C GLY A 75 -2.65 12.34 21.38
N ASN A 76 -1.35 12.48 21.53
CA ASN A 76 -0.53 13.34 20.67
C ASN A 76 -0.17 12.74 19.30
N ALA A 77 -0.60 11.52 19.00
CA ALA A 77 -0.48 10.93 17.68
C ALA A 77 -1.49 11.57 16.73
N THR A 78 -1.27 12.82 16.42
CA THR A 78 -2.18 13.60 15.59
C THR A 78 -1.89 13.33 14.12
N THR A 79 -2.95 12.98 13.40
CA THR A 79 -2.91 13.03 11.94
C THR A 79 -2.63 14.46 11.50
N GLN A 80 -1.61 14.62 10.65
CA GLN A 80 -1.35 15.88 9.93
C GLN A 80 -1.43 15.63 8.42
N ILE A 81 -2.11 16.55 7.73
CA ILE A 81 -2.28 16.50 6.29
C ILE A 81 -1.77 17.82 5.72
N PHE A 82 -0.58 17.80 5.15
CA PHE A 82 0.03 18.98 4.53
C PHE A 82 -0.25 19.03 3.04
N GLU A 83 -0.59 20.21 2.53
CA GLU A 83 -0.68 20.52 1.11
C GLU A 83 0.55 21.33 0.69
N PHE A 84 1.19 20.88 -0.39
CA PHE A 84 2.26 21.57 -1.08
C PHE A 84 1.82 21.88 -2.52
N ASP A 85 2.29 22.96 -3.09
CA ASP A 85 2.07 23.25 -4.51
C ASP A 85 2.93 22.33 -5.43
N ALA A 86 2.78 22.48 -6.74
CA ALA A 86 3.48 21.66 -7.72
C ALA A 86 5.03 21.83 -7.66
N ASP A 87 5.53 22.95 -7.12
CA ASP A 87 6.94 23.24 -6.90
C ASP A 87 7.44 22.72 -5.54
N GLY A 88 6.55 22.05 -4.79
CA GLY A 88 6.83 21.51 -3.48
C GLY A 88 6.85 22.53 -2.34
N LYS A 89 6.33 23.75 -2.55
CA LYS A 89 6.24 24.76 -1.52
C LYS A 89 4.99 24.52 -0.66
N TYR A 90 5.14 24.59 0.67
CA TYR A 90 4.04 24.45 1.61
C TYR A 90 2.93 25.49 1.36
N VAL A 91 1.70 25.02 1.36
CA VAL A 91 0.49 25.83 1.16
C VAL A 91 -0.31 25.94 2.45
N ARG A 92 -0.71 24.82 3.01
CA ARG A 92 -1.56 24.77 4.22
C ARG A 92 -1.60 23.39 4.87
N GLU A 93 -2.17 23.31 6.06
CA GLU A 93 -2.61 22.08 6.71
C GLU A 93 -4.12 21.91 6.54
N LEU A 94 -4.54 20.71 6.12
CA LEU A 94 -5.94 20.33 5.94
C LEU A 94 -6.45 19.51 7.12
N GLY A 95 -7.74 19.64 7.43
CA GLY A 95 -8.41 18.80 8.41
C GLY A 95 -7.93 18.96 9.84
N ARG A 96 -7.21 20.03 10.17
CA ARG A 96 -6.73 20.30 11.53
C ARG A 96 -7.89 20.39 12.52
N GLY A 97 -7.85 19.54 13.56
CA GLY A 97 -8.88 19.52 14.60
C GLY A 97 -10.17 18.80 14.21
N VAL A 98 -10.24 18.17 13.05
CA VAL A 98 -11.38 17.31 12.65
C VAL A 98 -11.41 16.08 13.54
N TYR A 99 -12.51 15.89 14.28
CA TYR A 99 -12.67 14.83 15.27
C TYR A 99 -12.53 13.42 14.68
N GLY A 100 -12.92 13.22 13.43
CA GLY A 100 -12.80 11.93 12.72
C GLY A 100 -11.38 11.55 12.30
N LEU A 101 -10.37 12.42 12.55
CA LEU A 101 -8.97 12.14 12.22
C LEU A 101 -8.21 11.75 13.49
N ALA A 102 -8.13 10.43 13.76
CA ALA A 102 -7.44 9.88 14.92
C ALA A 102 -6.09 9.26 14.54
N TYR A 103 -6.08 8.38 13.52
CA TYR A 103 -4.87 7.76 12.98
C TYR A 103 -5.11 7.44 11.50
N ALA A 104 -5.05 8.46 10.65
CA ALA A 104 -5.29 8.30 9.23
C ALA A 104 -4.23 7.41 8.58
N HIS A 105 -4.68 6.57 7.67
CA HIS A 105 -3.86 5.54 7.03
C HIS A 105 -3.54 5.87 5.57
N SER A 106 -4.50 6.43 4.83
CA SER A 106 -4.28 6.82 3.44
C SER A 106 -5.02 8.09 3.05
N VAL A 107 -4.51 8.73 2.00
CA VAL A 107 -5.15 9.86 1.32
C VAL A 107 -5.20 9.60 -0.18
N ARG A 108 -6.31 9.97 -0.82
CA ARG A 108 -6.53 9.87 -2.26
C ARG A 108 -7.30 11.08 -2.78
N PHE A 109 -7.11 11.43 -4.04
CA PHE A 109 -7.99 12.35 -4.74
C PHE A 109 -8.94 11.60 -5.66
N ASP A 110 -10.22 11.99 -5.64
CA ASP A 110 -11.15 11.59 -6.69
C ASP A 110 -10.96 12.47 -7.94
N LYS A 111 -11.66 12.14 -9.04
CA LYS A 111 -11.56 12.87 -10.33
C LYS A 111 -12.06 14.33 -10.28
N TYR A 112 -12.64 14.74 -9.16
CA TYR A 112 -13.15 16.09 -8.91
C TYR A 112 -12.23 16.89 -7.98
N ASP A 113 -11.03 16.39 -7.69
CA ASP A 113 -10.09 16.94 -6.72
C ASP A 113 -10.61 16.99 -5.27
N ASN A 114 -11.61 16.19 -4.93
CA ASN A 114 -11.95 16.01 -3.52
C ASN A 114 -10.92 15.11 -2.85
N LEU A 115 -10.46 15.53 -1.68
CA LEU A 115 -9.53 14.74 -0.87
C LEU A 115 -10.32 13.73 -0.03
N TRP A 116 -9.96 12.47 -0.14
CA TRP A 116 -10.48 11.42 0.72
C TRP A 116 -9.41 10.97 1.69
N VAL A 117 -9.78 10.87 2.95
CA VAL A 117 -8.91 10.46 4.04
C VAL A 117 -9.51 9.21 4.67
N VAL A 118 -8.74 8.13 4.69
CA VAL A 118 -9.14 6.88 5.33
C VAL A 118 -8.47 6.81 6.69
N ASP A 119 -9.27 6.79 7.76
CA ASP A 119 -8.77 6.72 9.13
C ASP A 119 -9.06 5.35 9.73
N LYS A 120 -7.99 4.59 10.01
CA LYS A 120 -8.11 3.23 10.53
C LYS A 120 -8.50 3.17 12.00
N ALA A 121 -8.21 4.22 12.77
CA ALA A 121 -8.49 4.25 14.20
C ALA A 121 -9.85 4.87 14.51
N ALA A 122 -10.25 5.88 13.75
CA ALA A 122 -11.60 6.43 13.81
C ALA A 122 -12.61 5.57 13.03
N MET A 123 -12.15 4.52 12.31
CA MET A 123 -13.01 3.62 11.54
C MET A 123 -13.89 4.38 10.55
N SER A 124 -13.33 5.38 9.90
CA SER A 124 -14.05 6.30 9.03
C SER A 124 -13.31 6.60 7.74
N VAL A 125 -14.07 6.98 6.73
CA VAL A 125 -13.56 7.52 5.47
C VAL A 125 -14.22 8.86 5.24
N ILE A 126 -13.41 9.92 5.23
CA ILE A 126 -13.87 11.30 5.18
C ILE A 126 -13.54 11.91 3.83
N LYS A 127 -14.53 12.48 3.16
CA LYS A 127 -14.38 13.26 1.93
C LYS A 127 -14.36 14.74 2.25
N PHE A 128 -13.33 15.43 1.77
CA PHE A 128 -13.21 16.89 1.82
C PHE A 128 -13.32 17.47 0.41
N ASP A 129 -13.94 18.62 0.29
CA ASP A 129 -13.88 19.40 -0.95
C ASP A 129 -12.49 20.05 -1.13
N PRO A 130 -12.19 20.66 -2.31
CA PRO A 130 -10.92 21.34 -2.52
C PRO A 130 -10.65 22.53 -1.58
N ALA A 131 -11.69 23.10 -0.93
CA ALA A 131 -11.53 24.15 0.07
C ALA A 131 -11.18 23.58 1.45
N GLY A 132 -11.46 22.29 1.70
CA GLY A 132 -11.18 21.59 2.95
C GLY A 132 -12.41 21.40 3.85
N TYR A 133 -13.62 21.61 3.31
CA TYR A 133 -14.86 21.29 4.03
C TYR A 133 -15.24 19.83 3.89
N VAL A 134 -15.75 19.25 4.97
CA VAL A 134 -16.23 17.86 4.95
C VAL A 134 -17.51 17.77 4.15
N LEU A 135 -17.51 16.93 3.10
CA LEU A 135 -18.67 16.65 2.25
C LEU A 135 -19.38 15.35 2.63
N MET A 136 -18.63 14.36 3.10
CA MET A 136 -19.16 13.02 3.39
C MET A 136 -18.29 12.36 4.49
N ASN A 137 -18.93 11.54 5.30
CA ASN A 137 -18.26 10.62 6.20
C ASN A 137 -18.92 9.25 6.10
N LEU A 138 -18.12 8.21 5.81
CA LEU A 138 -18.53 6.82 5.83
C LEU A 138 -17.96 6.16 7.09
N GLY A 139 -18.75 5.25 7.69
CA GLY A 139 -18.38 4.65 8.96
C GLY A 139 -18.56 5.62 10.14
N ARG A 140 -18.12 5.20 11.29
CA ARG A 140 -18.15 6.03 12.50
C ARG A 140 -17.10 5.61 13.51
N ARG A 141 -16.66 6.56 14.30
CA ARG A 141 -15.84 6.32 15.48
C ARG A 141 -16.70 5.77 16.61
N ASP A 142 -16.15 4.81 17.36
CA ASP A 142 -16.76 4.32 18.61
C ASP A 142 -16.92 5.49 19.59
N GLU A 143 -18.11 5.66 20.14
CA GLU A 143 -18.44 6.79 21.02
C GLU A 143 -18.49 6.42 22.49
N GLY A 144 -18.72 5.13 22.80
CA GLY A 144 -18.92 4.67 24.17
C GLY A 144 -17.99 3.55 24.57
N PRO A 145 -17.74 3.41 25.90
CA PRO A 145 -16.92 2.33 26.43
C PRO A 145 -17.57 0.95 26.28
N ASP A 146 -18.87 0.93 26.02
CA ASP A 146 -19.65 -0.31 25.86
C ASP A 146 -19.70 -0.80 24.42
N GLU A 147 -19.18 -0.03 23.47
CA GLU A 147 -19.07 -0.47 22.09
C GLU A 147 -17.94 -1.50 21.96
N PRO A 148 -18.23 -2.67 21.36
CA PRO A 148 -17.24 -3.73 21.31
C PRO A 148 -16.03 -3.30 20.50
N HIS A 149 -14.86 -3.35 21.12
CA HIS A 149 -13.58 -3.17 20.44
C HIS A 149 -13.22 -4.44 19.70
N TYR A 150 -13.64 -4.55 18.46
CA TYR A 150 -13.45 -5.73 17.62
C TYR A 150 -11.99 -6.04 17.26
N ARG A 151 -11.05 -5.21 17.68
CA ARG A 151 -9.67 -5.20 17.18
C ARG A 151 -8.90 -6.50 17.35
N LYS A 152 -9.30 -7.38 18.24
CA LYS A 152 -8.56 -8.64 18.52
C LYS A 152 -9.48 -9.80 18.96
N ALA A 153 -10.74 -9.79 18.59
CA ALA A 153 -11.59 -10.94 18.92
C ALA A 153 -11.18 -12.16 18.11
N ASP A 154 -11.13 -13.30 18.74
CA ASP A 154 -10.89 -14.60 18.12
C ASP A 154 -12.02 -15.56 18.49
N PRO A 155 -12.86 -15.96 17.54
CA PRO A 155 -12.85 -15.56 16.13
C PRO A 155 -13.22 -14.09 15.92
N PRO A 156 -12.77 -13.47 14.82
CA PRO A 156 -13.17 -12.09 14.50
C PRO A 156 -14.68 -12.02 14.30
N PRO A 157 -15.34 -10.94 14.76
CA PRO A 157 -16.78 -10.79 14.63
C PRO A 157 -17.16 -10.67 13.14
N THR A 158 -18.39 -11.03 12.83
CA THR A 158 -18.94 -10.84 11.49
C THR A 158 -18.96 -9.34 11.16
N PRO A 159 -18.40 -8.92 10.03
CA PRO A 159 -18.43 -7.52 9.62
C PRO A 159 -19.85 -7.01 9.45
N VAL A 160 -20.11 -5.81 9.96
CA VAL A 160 -21.41 -5.13 9.85
C VAL A 160 -21.40 -4.22 8.62
N ASP A 161 -22.54 -4.17 7.91
CA ASP A 161 -22.72 -3.30 6.75
C ASP A 161 -22.58 -1.84 7.14
N GLY A 162 -21.79 -1.09 6.37
CA GLY A 162 -21.54 0.34 6.60
C GLY A 162 -20.61 0.69 7.76
N LEU A 163 -20.18 -0.27 8.58
CA LEU A 163 -19.20 -0.06 9.65
C LEU A 163 -17.85 -0.65 9.27
N PHE A 164 -16.77 0.03 9.62
CA PHE A 164 -15.40 -0.42 9.35
C PHE A 164 -14.72 -0.93 10.61
N ASN A 165 -13.65 -1.73 10.38
CA ASN A 165 -12.77 -2.16 11.44
C ASN A 165 -11.31 -2.18 10.92
N GLY A 166 -10.68 -1.01 10.96
CA GLY A 166 -9.31 -0.81 10.49
C GLY A 166 -9.21 -0.66 8.97
N SER A 167 -10.00 0.26 8.39
CA SER A 167 -9.94 0.60 6.96
C SER A 167 -8.55 1.09 6.52
N THR A 168 -8.20 0.78 5.28
CA THR A 168 -6.84 0.97 4.75
C THR A 168 -6.76 1.93 3.57
N ASP A 169 -7.69 1.87 2.62
CA ASP A 169 -7.63 2.67 1.41
C ASP A 169 -9.01 2.84 0.74
N VAL A 170 -9.10 3.75 -0.24
CA VAL A 170 -10.32 4.04 -0.99
C VAL A 170 -10.03 4.17 -2.49
N ALA A 171 -10.95 3.71 -3.34
CA ALA A 171 -10.90 3.89 -4.79
C ALA A 171 -12.32 4.04 -5.36
N TRP A 172 -12.41 4.44 -6.64
CA TRP A 172 -13.70 4.69 -7.32
C TRP A 172 -13.70 4.04 -8.70
N ASP A 173 -14.86 3.54 -9.09
CA ASP A 173 -15.10 3.13 -10.47
C ASP A 173 -15.54 4.31 -11.36
N LYS A 174 -15.78 4.03 -12.65
CA LYS A 174 -16.20 5.05 -13.62
C LYS A 174 -17.55 5.73 -13.29
N ASP A 175 -18.40 5.04 -12.51
CA ASP A 175 -19.72 5.48 -12.11
C ASP A 175 -19.72 6.18 -10.73
N ASP A 176 -18.50 6.44 -10.20
CA ASP A 176 -18.25 7.05 -8.90
C ASP A 176 -18.68 6.20 -7.69
N ASN A 177 -18.96 4.90 -7.87
CA ASN A 177 -19.11 4.03 -6.72
C ASN A 177 -17.80 3.96 -5.94
N ILE A 178 -17.94 3.91 -4.61
CA ILE A 178 -16.85 4.02 -3.66
C ILE A 178 -16.49 2.61 -3.19
N TYR A 179 -15.21 2.28 -3.23
CA TYR A 179 -14.67 1.01 -2.75
C TYR A 179 -13.71 1.28 -1.61
N VAL A 180 -13.93 0.64 -0.47
CA VAL A 180 -13.10 0.80 0.72
C VAL A 180 -12.44 -0.52 1.06
N GLY A 181 -11.13 -0.51 1.17
CA GLY A 181 -10.37 -1.60 1.77
C GLY A 181 -10.56 -1.57 3.29
N ASP A 182 -11.33 -2.49 3.83
CA ASP A 182 -11.55 -2.63 5.27
C ASP A 182 -10.67 -3.77 5.80
N GLY A 183 -9.35 -3.46 5.89
CA GLY A 183 -8.29 -4.42 5.77
C GLY A 183 -7.80 -5.05 7.07
N TYR A 184 -7.57 -4.28 8.12
CA TYR A 184 -6.81 -4.78 9.27
C TYR A 184 -7.50 -5.89 10.04
N PHE A 185 -8.82 -5.85 10.16
CA PHE A 185 -9.58 -6.82 10.95
C PHE A 185 -10.69 -7.50 10.15
N ASN A 186 -11.42 -6.76 9.31
CA ASN A 186 -12.51 -7.32 8.53
C ASN A 186 -12.05 -8.05 7.26
N SER A 187 -10.85 -7.74 6.75
CA SER A 187 -10.26 -8.40 5.58
C SER A 187 -11.19 -8.43 4.36
N ARG A 188 -11.89 -7.33 4.09
CA ARG A 188 -12.89 -7.22 3.03
C ARG A 188 -12.70 -5.98 2.16
N ILE A 189 -13.39 -5.97 1.02
CA ILE A 189 -13.68 -4.77 0.24
C ILE A 189 -15.16 -4.45 0.43
N ALA A 190 -15.44 -3.21 0.83
CA ALA A 190 -16.78 -2.68 1.01
C ALA A 190 -17.12 -1.72 -0.15
N LYS A 191 -18.27 -1.90 -0.79
CA LYS A 191 -18.74 -1.09 -1.91
C LYS A 191 -19.94 -0.25 -1.50
N PHE A 192 -19.88 1.03 -1.84
CA PHE A 192 -20.97 2.03 -1.66
C PHE A 192 -21.28 2.69 -3.00
N ASP A 193 -22.47 3.25 -3.12
CA ASP A 193 -22.77 4.14 -4.24
C ASP A 193 -22.07 5.51 -4.03
N LYS A 194 -22.16 6.37 -5.04
CA LYS A 194 -21.58 7.73 -5.02
C LYS A 194 -22.17 8.66 -3.94
N HIS A 195 -23.28 8.27 -3.33
CA HIS A 195 -23.93 9.01 -2.24
C HIS A 195 -23.60 8.44 -0.86
N GLY A 196 -22.80 7.39 -0.81
CA GLY A 196 -22.40 6.72 0.44
C GLY A 196 -23.38 5.66 0.93
N ASN A 197 -24.36 5.26 0.13
CA ASN A 197 -25.25 4.16 0.48
C ASN A 197 -24.55 2.82 0.26
N TRP A 198 -24.68 1.93 1.25
CA TRP A 198 -24.14 0.58 1.19
C TRP A 198 -24.70 -0.21 0.02
N ILE A 199 -23.83 -0.91 -0.72
CA ILE A 199 -24.24 -1.79 -1.81
C ILE A 199 -23.94 -3.25 -1.42
N LYS A 200 -22.66 -3.58 -1.17
CA LYS A 200 -22.22 -4.96 -0.89
C LYS A 200 -20.79 -5.01 -0.37
N GLN A 201 -20.37 -6.21 -0.03
CA GLN A 201 -18.98 -6.53 0.30
C GLN A 201 -18.54 -7.84 -0.34
N TRP A 202 -17.23 -8.06 -0.42
CA TRP A 202 -16.64 -9.34 -0.72
C TRP A 202 -15.28 -9.47 -0.03
N GLY A 203 -14.76 -10.69 0.02
CA GLY A 203 -13.53 -11.01 0.75
C GLY A 203 -13.83 -11.76 2.03
N GLY A 204 -12.96 -11.62 2.98
CA GLY A 204 -12.99 -12.30 4.25
C GLY A 204 -11.68 -13.05 4.47
N PRO A 205 -11.27 -13.24 5.74
CA PRO A 205 -9.92 -13.72 6.06
C PRO A 205 -9.65 -15.18 5.66
N GLY A 206 -10.66 -15.94 5.26
CA GLY A 206 -10.52 -17.37 5.02
C GLY A 206 -10.09 -18.13 6.28
N THR A 207 -9.94 -19.44 6.16
CA THR A 207 -9.49 -20.32 7.23
C THR A 207 -8.07 -20.81 6.96
N GLY A 208 -7.20 -20.76 7.97
CA GLY A 208 -5.82 -21.24 7.88
C GLY A 208 -4.76 -20.13 7.83
N GLY A 209 -3.49 -20.51 7.72
CA GLY A 209 -2.34 -19.58 7.66
C GLY A 209 -2.23 -18.83 6.34
N VAL A 210 -1.20 -17.99 6.22
CA VAL A 210 -0.92 -17.14 5.05
C VAL A 210 -0.94 -17.93 3.73
N HIS A 211 -0.48 -19.16 3.73
CA HIS A 211 -0.36 -19.99 2.53
C HIS A 211 -1.54 -20.96 2.33
N ALA A 212 -2.44 -21.08 3.30
CA ALA A 212 -3.61 -21.93 3.18
C ALA A 212 -4.75 -21.30 2.35
N ASN A 213 -4.65 -20.00 2.07
CA ASN A 213 -5.69 -19.21 1.42
C ASN A 213 -5.37 -18.91 -0.05
N GLU A 214 -4.92 -19.93 -0.80
CA GLU A 214 -4.73 -19.79 -2.25
C GLU A 214 -6.06 -19.67 -3.00
N ASN A 215 -7.18 -19.79 -2.29
CA ASN A 215 -8.50 -19.72 -2.87
C ASN A 215 -8.87 -18.31 -3.33
N PRO A 216 -9.44 -18.17 -4.51
CA PRO A 216 -9.99 -16.91 -4.99
C PRO A 216 -11.00 -16.30 -4.02
N GLY A 217 -10.95 -14.98 -3.83
CA GLY A 217 -11.88 -14.25 -2.98
C GLY A 217 -11.51 -14.22 -1.48
N HIS A 218 -10.62 -15.08 -1.02
CA HIS A 218 -10.07 -14.94 0.33
C HIS A 218 -9.04 -13.83 0.35
N ILE A 219 -9.30 -12.80 1.14
CA ILE A 219 -8.44 -11.63 1.28
C ILE A 219 -7.92 -11.58 2.71
N ARG A 220 -6.64 -11.28 2.87
CA ARG A 220 -6.04 -11.12 4.19
C ARG A 220 -5.26 -9.82 4.24
N ASN A 221 -5.69 -8.93 5.13
CA ASN A 221 -5.06 -7.63 5.28
C ASN A 221 -4.95 -6.86 3.94
N PRO A 222 -6.05 -6.64 3.18
CA PRO A 222 -5.98 -5.78 2.00
C PRO A 222 -5.45 -4.41 2.42
N HIS A 223 -4.35 -3.97 1.77
CA HIS A 223 -3.66 -2.76 2.19
C HIS A 223 -4.02 -1.56 1.32
N ASN A 224 -3.88 -1.70 0.02
CA ASN A 224 -4.33 -0.68 -0.94
C ASN A 224 -5.23 -1.31 -2.01
N ILE A 225 -6.03 -0.43 -2.63
CA ILE A 225 -6.90 -0.79 -3.75
C ILE A 225 -6.74 0.22 -4.89
N GLY A 226 -6.99 -0.22 -6.12
CA GLY A 226 -7.03 0.64 -7.29
C GLY A 226 -7.96 0.06 -8.33
N ILE A 227 -8.52 0.92 -9.18
CA ILE A 227 -9.45 0.51 -10.22
C ILE A 227 -8.92 1.04 -11.55
N ASP A 228 -8.84 0.15 -12.56
CA ASP A 228 -8.41 0.53 -13.90
C ASP A 228 -9.60 1.09 -14.72
N ARG A 229 -9.31 1.58 -15.93
CA ARG A 229 -10.33 2.14 -16.82
C ARG A 229 -11.37 1.13 -17.28
N ASP A 230 -11.01 -0.16 -17.25
CA ASP A 230 -11.90 -1.26 -17.63
C ASP A 230 -12.70 -1.78 -16.42
N SER A 231 -12.65 -1.02 -15.31
CA SER A 231 -13.36 -1.33 -14.06
C SER A 231 -12.92 -2.65 -13.41
N ASN A 232 -11.64 -3.01 -13.54
CA ASN A 232 -11.06 -4.08 -12.75
C ASN A 232 -10.56 -3.52 -11.42
N VAL A 233 -10.90 -4.18 -10.33
CA VAL A 233 -10.53 -3.82 -8.97
C VAL A 233 -9.28 -4.61 -8.56
N TYR A 234 -8.17 -3.91 -8.36
CA TYR A 234 -6.90 -4.48 -7.94
C TYR A 234 -6.75 -4.30 -6.43
N VAL A 235 -6.52 -5.38 -5.71
CA VAL A 235 -6.39 -5.40 -4.25
C VAL A 235 -5.01 -5.90 -3.88
N ALA A 236 -4.24 -5.07 -3.18
CA ALA A 236 -2.99 -5.51 -2.55
C ALA A 236 -3.34 -6.43 -1.35
N ASP A 237 -3.52 -7.70 -1.62
CA ASP A 237 -3.82 -8.76 -0.65
C ASP A 237 -2.53 -9.12 0.10
N ARG A 238 -2.07 -8.14 0.90
CA ARG A 238 -0.76 -8.12 1.54
C ARG A 238 -0.50 -9.35 2.40
N GLY A 239 -1.47 -9.73 3.22
CA GLY A 239 -1.35 -10.86 4.11
C GLY A 239 -1.24 -12.21 3.39
N ASN A 240 -1.63 -12.28 2.11
CA ASN A 240 -1.48 -13.44 1.24
C ASN A 240 -0.40 -13.24 0.16
N ARG A 241 0.41 -12.17 0.25
CA ARG A 241 1.56 -11.87 -0.61
C ARG A 241 1.25 -11.86 -2.12
N ARG A 242 0.11 -11.30 -2.49
CA ARG A 242 -0.36 -11.24 -3.88
C ARG A 242 -1.24 -10.03 -4.12
N ILE A 243 -1.45 -9.70 -5.41
CA ILE A 243 -2.53 -8.82 -5.82
C ILE A 243 -3.66 -9.72 -6.32
N GLN A 244 -4.89 -9.49 -5.84
CA GLN A 244 -6.09 -10.08 -6.42
C GLN A 244 -6.78 -9.08 -7.32
N VAL A 245 -7.28 -9.56 -8.44
CA VAL A 245 -8.06 -8.75 -9.38
C VAL A 245 -9.48 -9.27 -9.44
N PHE A 246 -10.44 -8.35 -9.28
CA PHE A 246 -11.86 -8.61 -9.33
C PHE A 246 -12.53 -7.73 -10.39
N ASP A 247 -13.74 -8.04 -10.77
CA ASP A 247 -14.62 -7.06 -11.39
C ASP A 247 -15.30 -6.16 -10.35
N VAL A 248 -16.10 -5.19 -10.80
CA VAL A 248 -16.84 -4.25 -9.93
C VAL A 248 -17.91 -4.92 -9.06
N ASP A 249 -18.25 -6.17 -9.36
CA ASP A 249 -19.20 -6.97 -8.61
C ASP A 249 -18.52 -7.93 -7.61
N GLY A 250 -17.20 -7.89 -7.54
CA GLY A 250 -16.41 -8.72 -6.63
C GLY A 250 -16.17 -10.14 -7.14
N ASN A 251 -16.44 -10.42 -8.41
CA ASN A 251 -16.09 -11.71 -9.01
C ASN A 251 -14.60 -11.76 -9.29
N PHE A 252 -13.96 -12.81 -8.81
CA PHE A 252 -12.52 -13.02 -8.99
C PHE A 252 -12.15 -13.18 -10.48
N LYS A 253 -11.06 -12.54 -10.88
CA LYS A 253 -10.51 -12.65 -12.24
C LYS A 253 -9.16 -13.36 -12.27
N LYS A 254 -8.20 -12.93 -11.45
CA LYS A 254 -6.84 -13.50 -11.42
C LYS A 254 -6.04 -13.10 -10.20
N PHE A 255 -4.92 -13.80 -9.99
CA PHE A 255 -3.83 -13.39 -9.11
C PHE A 255 -2.68 -12.76 -9.92
N ILE A 256 -1.95 -11.84 -9.27
CA ILE A 256 -0.66 -11.33 -9.71
C ILE A 256 0.31 -11.48 -8.54
N PHE A 257 1.45 -12.13 -8.78
CA PHE A 257 2.50 -12.35 -7.78
C PHE A 257 3.73 -11.52 -8.12
N LEU A 258 4.35 -10.91 -7.09
CA LEU A 258 5.56 -10.11 -7.24
C LEU A 258 6.84 -10.93 -6.96
N ASN A 259 6.90 -12.14 -7.48
CA ASN A 259 7.98 -13.09 -7.21
C ASN A 259 9.26 -12.72 -7.96
N VAL A 260 9.82 -11.55 -7.63
CA VAL A 260 11.10 -11.09 -8.20
C VAL A 260 12.21 -11.36 -7.20
N PRO A 261 13.22 -12.15 -7.52
CA PRO A 261 14.33 -12.45 -6.62
C PRO A 261 15.02 -11.20 -6.08
N TYR A 262 15.46 -11.25 -4.84
CA TYR A 262 16.21 -10.19 -4.18
C TYR A 262 17.31 -10.75 -3.25
N ASP A 263 18.24 -9.89 -2.87
CA ASP A 263 19.27 -10.24 -1.91
C ASP A 263 18.69 -10.28 -0.49
N LYS A 264 18.57 -11.47 0.05
CA LYS A 264 17.98 -11.73 1.37
C LYS A 264 18.83 -11.22 2.53
N MET A 265 20.09 -10.86 2.27
CA MET A 265 20.97 -10.29 3.28
C MET A 265 20.75 -8.78 3.46
N ARG A 266 20.00 -8.14 2.55
CA ARG A 266 19.59 -6.74 2.65
C ARG A 266 18.13 -6.68 3.12
N HIS A 267 17.95 -6.44 4.41
CA HIS A 267 16.64 -6.31 5.04
C HIS A 267 16.30 -4.83 5.30
N PRO A 268 15.02 -4.44 5.26
CA PRO A 268 14.59 -3.20 5.87
C PRO A 268 14.97 -3.17 7.34
N VAL A 269 15.32 -2.02 7.87
CA VAL A 269 15.88 -1.86 9.23
C VAL A 269 14.96 -2.38 10.34
N PHE A 270 13.65 -2.52 10.08
CA PHE A 270 12.69 -3.13 11.03
C PHE A 270 12.11 -4.44 10.53
N GLY A 271 12.79 -5.10 9.63
CA GLY A 271 12.40 -6.37 9.05
C GLY A 271 12.49 -7.54 10.01
N ASN A 272 11.77 -7.49 11.14
CA ASN A 272 11.50 -8.67 11.95
C ASN A 272 10.24 -9.42 11.48
N LEU A 273 9.77 -9.13 10.27
CA LEU A 273 8.75 -9.96 9.66
C LEU A 273 9.42 -11.28 9.28
N PRO A 274 8.96 -12.42 9.82
CA PRO A 274 9.54 -13.71 9.48
C PRO A 274 9.40 -13.91 7.97
N VAL A 275 10.53 -13.99 7.28
CA VAL A 275 10.59 -14.30 5.86
C VAL A 275 10.57 -15.81 5.72
N ASP A 276 9.39 -16.39 5.92
CA ASP A 276 9.16 -17.81 5.75
C ASP A 276 9.14 -18.22 4.26
N ARG A 277 8.95 -17.24 3.34
CA ARG A 277 9.06 -17.44 1.88
C ARG A 277 9.87 -16.30 1.26
N PRO A 278 11.18 -16.43 1.22
CA PRO A 278 12.08 -15.35 0.78
C PRO A 278 11.96 -14.96 -0.71
N ASP A 279 11.26 -15.72 -1.52
CA ASP A 279 11.04 -15.42 -2.94
C ASP A 279 9.65 -14.80 -3.20
N GLU A 280 8.84 -14.64 -2.16
CA GLU A 280 7.51 -14.03 -2.22
C GLU A 280 7.51 -12.68 -1.52
N THR A 281 7.12 -11.64 -2.23
CA THR A 281 7.02 -10.29 -1.68
C THR A 281 5.56 -9.88 -1.48
N ALA A 282 5.30 -9.13 -0.42
CA ALA A 282 3.96 -8.65 -0.11
C ALA A 282 3.71 -7.28 -0.75
N PRO A 283 2.76 -7.14 -1.70
CA PRO A 283 2.40 -5.83 -2.22
C PRO A 283 1.76 -4.99 -1.11
N TRP A 284 2.19 -3.71 -1.01
CA TRP A 284 1.66 -2.76 -0.04
C TRP A 284 0.75 -1.74 -0.69
N THR A 285 1.20 -1.15 -1.80
CA THR A 285 0.52 -0.04 -2.45
C THR A 285 -0.08 -0.45 -3.79
N ILE A 286 -1.08 0.29 -4.24
CA ILE A 286 -1.62 0.25 -5.60
C ILE A 286 -1.77 1.67 -6.10
N CYS A 287 -1.10 1.99 -7.21
CA CYS A 287 -1.35 3.20 -7.97
C CYS A 287 -1.43 2.86 -9.46
N ILE A 288 -2.52 3.25 -10.11
CA ILE A 288 -2.76 2.95 -11.53
C ILE A 288 -2.70 4.27 -12.31
N THR A 289 -1.87 4.33 -13.33
CA THR A 289 -1.73 5.53 -14.16
C THR A 289 -2.95 5.74 -15.05
N ASN A 290 -3.22 7.00 -15.38
CA ASN A 290 -4.26 7.36 -16.36
C ASN A 290 -3.69 7.48 -17.80
N THR A 291 -2.65 6.69 -18.11
CA THR A 291 -1.98 6.66 -19.42
C THR A 291 -2.53 5.55 -20.33
N THR A 292 -2.10 5.52 -21.59
CA THR A 292 -2.39 4.41 -22.50
C THR A 292 -1.07 3.91 -23.10
N PRO A 293 -0.62 2.69 -22.78
CA PRO A 293 -1.24 1.72 -21.88
C PRO A 293 -1.28 2.19 -20.43
N GLN A 294 -2.12 1.57 -19.59
CA GLN A 294 -2.11 1.79 -18.16
C GLN A 294 -1.02 0.95 -17.49
N TYR A 295 -0.42 1.52 -16.46
CA TYR A 295 0.54 0.83 -15.62
C TYR A 295 0.05 0.83 -14.17
N LEU A 296 0.30 -0.28 -13.50
CA LEU A 296 0.15 -0.39 -12.06
C LEU A 296 1.53 -0.29 -11.42
N PHE A 297 1.66 0.65 -10.48
CA PHE A 297 2.81 0.73 -9.60
C PHE A 297 2.42 0.18 -8.23
N THR A 298 3.29 -0.64 -7.66
CA THR A 298 3.15 -1.18 -6.30
C THR A 298 4.49 -1.19 -5.62
N THR A 299 4.48 -1.08 -4.31
CA THR A 299 5.69 -1.19 -3.47
C THR A 299 5.58 -2.40 -2.57
N ASP A 300 6.69 -2.85 -2.04
CA ASP A 300 6.77 -3.75 -0.90
C ASP A 300 7.50 -3.08 0.27
N ALA A 301 7.30 -3.59 1.48
CA ALA A 301 8.07 -3.14 2.64
C ALA A 301 9.40 -3.87 2.74
N GLU A 302 9.47 -5.05 2.16
CA GLU A 302 10.62 -5.94 2.17
C GLU A 302 10.69 -6.66 0.81
N PRO A 303 11.73 -6.46 0.02
CA PRO A 303 13.02 -5.79 0.31
C PRO A 303 13.06 -4.27 0.05
N GLY A 304 11.95 -3.55 0.07
CA GLY A 304 11.92 -2.11 -0.12
C GLY A 304 12.05 -1.69 -1.59
N ARG A 305 11.19 -2.24 -2.45
CA ARG A 305 11.23 -1.96 -3.91
C ARG A 305 9.92 -1.41 -4.43
N LEU A 306 10.05 -0.65 -5.50
CA LEU A 306 8.96 -0.28 -6.40
C LEU A 306 8.91 -1.26 -7.57
N TYR A 307 7.72 -1.62 -8.00
CA TYR A 307 7.44 -2.47 -9.17
C TYR A 307 6.56 -1.70 -10.14
N LYS A 308 6.85 -1.83 -11.45
CA LYS A 308 6.01 -1.36 -12.56
C LYS A 308 5.44 -2.56 -13.29
N LEU A 309 4.13 -2.62 -13.39
CA LEU A 309 3.41 -3.68 -14.10
C LEU A 309 2.59 -3.08 -15.24
N GLN A 310 2.54 -3.79 -16.37
CA GLN A 310 1.68 -3.43 -17.48
C GLN A 310 0.29 -4.05 -17.28
N LEU A 311 -0.74 -3.23 -17.46
CA LEU A 311 -2.14 -3.65 -17.39
C LEU A 311 -2.71 -3.89 -18.79
N PRO A 312 -3.72 -4.77 -18.95
CA PRO A 312 -4.37 -5.52 -17.87
C PRO A 312 -3.66 -6.83 -17.47
N GLU A 313 -2.58 -7.24 -18.15
CA GLU A 313 -1.96 -8.57 -17.96
C GLU A 313 -1.32 -8.72 -16.57
N GLY A 314 -0.83 -7.64 -15.97
CA GLY A 314 -0.08 -7.65 -14.72
C GLY A 314 1.37 -8.10 -14.91
N LYS A 315 1.92 -7.95 -16.13
CA LYS A 315 3.30 -8.28 -16.43
C LYS A 315 4.25 -7.31 -15.75
N ILE A 316 5.17 -7.80 -14.92
CA ILE A 316 6.22 -7.00 -14.30
C ILE A 316 7.20 -6.54 -15.38
N LEU A 317 7.36 -5.22 -15.53
CA LEU A 317 8.28 -4.59 -16.47
C LEU A 317 9.64 -4.29 -15.85
N GLY A 318 9.68 -4.06 -14.55
CA GLY A 318 10.90 -3.77 -13.83
C GLY A 318 10.68 -3.44 -12.37
N THR A 319 11.81 -3.24 -11.66
CA THR A 319 11.85 -2.81 -10.25
C THR A 319 12.79 -1.63 -10.08
N TRP A 320 12.62 -0.87 -9.00
CA TRP A 320 13.48 0.22 -8.60
C TRP A 320 13.56 0.30 -7.08
N GLY A 321 14.71 0.74 -6.57
CA GLY A 321 14.96 0.92 -5.16
C GLY A 321 15.41 -0.36 -4.46
N GLU A 322 15.86 -0.17 -3.25
CA GLU A 322 16.27 -1.21 -2.31
C GLU A 322 16.09 -0.71 -0.88
N SER A 323 16.26 -1.57 0.12
CA SER A 323 16.13 -1.17 1.53
C SER A 323 17.25 -0.24 1.95
N GLY A 324 16.92 0.84 2.67
CA GLY A 324 17.90 1.73 3.27
C GLY A 324 17.36 3.15 3.54
N HIS A 325 18.30 4.07 3.81
CA HIS A 325 18.00 5.44 4.23
C HIS A 325 18.46 6.51 3.22
N GLU A 326 19.30 6.13 2.26
CA GLU A 326 19.83 7.05 1.26
C GLU A 326 18.78 7.40 0.19
N LEU A 327 19.08 8.39 -0.65
CA LEU A 327 18.25 8.66 -1.83
C LEU A 327 18.25 7.46 -2.77
N GLY A 328 17.06 7.02 -3.17
CA GLY A 328 16.91 5.81 -3.97
C GLY A 328 16.72 4.54 -3.15
N GLU A 329 16.88 4.62 -1.84
CA GLU A 329 16.57 3.55 -0.90
C GLU A 329 15.24 3.83 -0.20
N LEU A 330 14.56 2.78 0.24
CA LEU A 330 13.24 2.84 0.85
C LEU A 330 13.24 2.14 2.21
N ASN A 331 12.55 2.74 3.17
CA ASN A 331 12.34 2.14 4.47
C ASN A 331 10.84 2.16 4.80
N TRP A 332 10.14 1.14 4.29
CA TRP A 332 8.71 0.98 4.31
C TRP A 332 7.97 2.00 3.40
N ALA A 333 8.03 1.77 2.10
CA ALA A 333 7.25 2.52 1.12
C ALA A 333 5.75 2.24 1.31
N HIS A 334 5.08 3.08 2.10
CA HIS A 334 3.73 2.83 2.61
C HIS A 334 2.61 3.41 1.74
N GLY A 335 2.90 4.47 0.99
CA GLY A 335 1.95 5.12 0.07
C GLY A 335 2.62 5.53 -1.22
N ILE A 336 1.83 5.61 -2.31
CA ILE A 336 2.33 5.99 -3.63
C ILE A 336 1.29 6.83 -4.37
N ALA A 337 1.76 7.87 -5.07
CA ALA A 337 1.02 8.59 -6.11
C ALA A 337 1.76 8.49 -7.43
N CYS A 338 1.02 8.24 -8.52
CA CYS A 338 1.54 8.09 -9.88
C CYS A 338 0.82 9.01 -10.87
N PRO A 339 1.08 10.34 -10.83
CA PRO A 339 0.48 11.29 -11.76
C PRO A 339 0.72 10.92 -13.22
N SER A 340 1.86 10.30 -13.50
CA SER A 340 2.16 9.71 -14.81
C SER A 340 3.08 8.49 -14.65
N GLU A 341 3.40 7.82 -15.76
CA GLU A 341 4.37 6.73 -15.75
C GLU A 341 5.82 7.19 -15.51
N ASP A 342 6.09 8.49 -15.64
CA ASP A 342 7.41 9.11 -15.53
C ASP A 342 7.58 9.93 -14.24
N LEU A 343 6.52 10.12 -13.47
CA LEU A 343 6.51 10.91 -12.24
C LEU A 343 5.77 10.17 -11.13
N LEU A 344 6.49 9.86 -10.07
CA LEU A 344 5.93 9.18 -8.90
C LEU A 344 6.30 9.93 -7.63
N TYR A 345 5.45 9.79 -6.61
CA TYR A 345 5.76 10.19 -5.25
C TYR A 345 5.56 8.99 -4.34
N ILE A 346 6.52 8.71 -3.47
CA ILE A 346 6.49 7.60 -2.53
C ILE A 346 6.54 8.15 -1.10
N ALA A 347 5.57 7.76 -0.29
CA ALA A 347 5.59 7.95 1.14
C ALA A 347 6.54 6.94 1.78
N ASP A 348 7.74 7.37 2.10
CA ASP A 348 8.83 6.57 2.66
C ASP A 348 8.77 6.68 4.18
N MET A 349 7.88 5.86 4.78
CA MET A 349 7.29 6.05 6.10
C MET A 349 8.34 6.22 7.20
N ASN A 350 9.26 5.27 7.34
CA ASN A 350 10.22 5.29 8.42
C ASN A 350 11.48 6.13 8.13
N ASN A 351 11.61 6.62 6.92
CA ASN A 351 12.58 7.65 6.58
C ASN A 351 12.00 9.07 6.77
N TRP A 352 10.74 9.16 7.19
CA TRP A 352 10.04 10.42 7.46
C TRP A 352 10.08 11.41 6.31
N ARG A 353 9.94 10.90 5.10
CA ARG A 353 10.08 11.71 3.88
C ARG A 353 9.12 11.27 2.77
N VAL A 354 8.95 12.14 1.80
CA VAL A 354 8.43 11.82 0.48
C VAL A 354 9.59 11.76 -0.50
N GLN A 355 9.70 10.69 -1.26
CA GLN A 355 10.60 10.64 -2.41
C GLN A 355 9.82 10.97 -3.68
N LYS A 356 10.31 11.93 -4.46
CA LYS A 356 9.84 12.23 -5.81
C LYS A 356 10.75 11.52 -6.80
N LEU A 357 10.17 10.68 -7.63
CA LEU A 357 10.88 9.93 -8.66
C LEU A 357 10.51 10.48 -10.03
N VAL A 358 11.53 10.73 -10.85
CA VAL A 358 11.38 11.13 -12.25
C VAL A 358 12.15 10.17 -13.14
N THR A 359 11.62 9.90 -14.33
CA THR A 359 12.36 9.07 -15.31
C THR A 359 13.61 9.83 -15.77
N LYS A 360 14.78 9.17 -15.77
CA LYS A 360 16.06 9.74 -16.23
C LYS A 360 15.94 10.37 -17.61
N GLY A 361 16.37 11.62 -17.70
CA GLY A 361 16.34 12.37 -18.96
C GLY A 361 15.02 13.02 -19.33
N LYS A 362 13.97 12.86 -18.50
CA LYS A 362 12.73 13.63 -18.58
C LYS A 362 12.75 14.70 -17.47
N LYS A 363 12.63 15.97 -17.85
CA LYS A 363 12.52 17.11 -16.92
C LYS A 363 11.08 17.54 -16.78
#